data_9ed8ff81f5eb6d1bbf8b3d13eb4f08c3
#
_entry.id   9ed8ff81f5eb6d1bbf8b3d13eb4f08c3
#
_cell.length_a   1.000
_cell.length_b   1.000
_cell.length_c   1.000
_cell.angle_alpha   90.00
_cell.angle_beta   90.00
_cell.angle_gamma   90.00
#
_symmetry.space_group_name_H-M   'P 1'
#
loop_
_entity.id
_entity.type
_entity.pdbx_description
1 polymer ?
#
loop_
_entity_poly.entity_id
_entity_poly.type
_entity_poly.pdbx_seq_one_letter_code
_entity_poly.pdbx_strand_id
1 'polypeptide(L)'
;IVRDGQLVKFKDGEMTGEMAEADFDLVIGVNLKGVFNCTQAVVPHMIRQGGGVILSASSVVGLDGNFGQTNYVATKAGVIGMTKVWARELGKYGIRANAVAPGFTATDILSAMPQKVIDGMKARTPLGRMGQPEDIANAYLFLASDEASFITGETLRVDGGLVVGT
;
A
#
# COMPACT_ATOMS: atom_id res chain seq x y z
N ILE A 1 6.68 6.45 -6.10
CA ILE A 1 7.24 6.34 -7.47
C ILE A 1 6.54 5.19 -8.16
N VAL A 2 6.13 5.44 -9.38
CA VAL A 2 5.51 4.46 -10.27
C VAL A 2 6.41 4.31 -11.51
N ARG A 3 6.92 3.11 -11.72
CA ARG A 3 7.67 2.66 -12.89
C ARG A 3 7.13 1.30 -13.27
N ASP A 4 5.81 1.25 -13.47
CA ASP A 4 5.08 0.02 -13.73
C ASP A 4 5.37 -0.51 -15.13
N GLY A 5 5.36 -1.84 -15.27
CA GLY A 5 5.55 -2.51 -16.54
C GLY A 5 5.21 -3.99 -16.44
N GLN A 6 4.93 -4.60 -17.57
CA GLN A 6 4.78 -6.05 -17.64
C GLN A 6 6.16 -6.71 -17.43
N LEU A 7 6.18 -7.87 -16.78
CA LEU A 7 7.40 -8.68 -16.63
C LEU A 7 8.07 -8.88 -18.00
N VAL A 8 7.29 -9.34 -18.97
CA VAL A 8 7.66 -9.38 -20.38
C VAL A 8 6.46 -8.99 -21.24
N LYS A 9 6.70 -8.42 -22.42
CA LYS A 9 5.69 -8.10 -23.42
C LYS A 9 5.93 -8.94 -24.67
N PHE A 10 4.89 -9.60 -25.16
CA PHE A 10 4.91 -10.33 -26.40
C PHE A 10 3.86 -9.79 -27.35
N LYS A 11 4.20 -9.71 -28.61
CA LYS A 11 3.29 -9.39 -29.70
C LYS A 11 3.63 -10.27 -30.90
N ASP A 12 2.64 -10.94 -31.48
CA ASP A 12 2.77 -11.81 -32.65
C ASP A 12 3.84 -12.90 -32.49
N GLY A 13 4.05 -13.41 -31.23
CA GLY A 13 5.02 -14.46 -30.91
C GLY A 13 6.44 -13.94 -30.61
N GLU A 14 6.68 -12.64 -30.71
CA GLU A 14 7.98 -12.03 -30.45
C GLU A 14 7.96 -11.20 -29.15
N MET A 15 9.05 -11.25 -28.40
CA MET A 15 9.22 -10.39 -27.22
C MET A 15 9.47 -8.94 -27.66
N THR A 16 8.58 -8.04 -27.25
CA THR A 16 8.63 -6.62 -27.62
C THR A 16 9.08 -5.71 -26.48
N GLY A 17 9.32 -6.27 -25.30
CA GLY A 17 9.84 -5.54 -24.14
C GLY A 17 9.76 -6.35 -22.85
N GLU A 18 10.40 -5.81 -21.82
CA GLU A 18 10.43 -6.38 -20.47
C GLU A 18 10.53 -5.27 -19.42
N MET A 19 10.30 -5.62 -18.16
CA MET A 19 10.57 -4.70 -17.04
C MET A 19 12.07 -4.59 -16.85
N ALA A 20 12.61 -3.37 -16.93
CA ALA A 20 14.02 -3.14 -16.66
C ALA A 20 14.34 -3.38 -15.17
N GLU A 21 15.44 -4.07 -14.89
CA GLU A 21 15.92 -4.30 -13.52
C GLU A 21 16.10 -2.98 -12.75
N ALA A 22 16.59 -1.94 -13.40
CA ALA A 22 16.74 -0.61 -12.81
C ALA A 22 15.40 0.01 -12.36
N ASP A 23 14.30 -0.22 -13.09
CA ASP A 23 12.97 0.24 -12.69
C ASP A 23 12.43 -0.61 -11.51
N PHE A 24 12.70 -1.92 -11.51
CA PHE A 24 12.39 -2.79 -10.39
C PHE A 24 13.13 -2.31 -9.12
N ASP A 25 14.44 -2.15 -9.17
CA ASP A 25 15.29 -1.73 -8.05
C ASP A 25 14.91 -0.35 -7.51
N LEU A 26 14.62 0.60 -8.40
CA LEU A 26 14.18 1.93 -8.00
C LEU A 26 12.91 1.87 -7.16
N VAL A 27 11.90 1.10 -7.60
CA VAL A 27 10.63 0.98 -6.89
C VAL A 27 10.82 0.24 -5.55
N ILE A 28 11.62 -0.83 -5.51
CA ILE A 28 11.99 -1.52 -4.27
C ILE A 28 12.72 -0.55 -3.32
N GLY A 29 13.71 0.19 -3.83
CA GLY A 29 14.50 1.13 -3.05
C GLY A 29 13.64 2.19 -2.36
N VAL A 30 12.70 2.79 -3.08
CA VAL A 30 11.86 3.87 -2.55
C VAL A 30 10.69 3.32 -1.74
N ASN A 31 9.88 2.43 -2.33
CA ASN A 31 8.59 2.07 -1.74
C ASN A 31 8.69 0.99 -0.64
N LEU A 32 9.75 0.20 -0.60
CA LEU A 32 9.94 -0.84 0.41
C LEU A 32 11.10 -0.49 1.35
N LYS A 33 12.32 -0.33 0.82
CA LYS A 33 13.50 -0.02 1.64
C LYS A 33 13.37 1.34 2.32
N GLY A 34 12.76 2.34 1.68
CA GLY A 34 12.47 3.64 2.28
C GLY A 34 11.60 3.52 3.52
N VAL A 35 10.53 2.72 3.47
CA VAL A 35 9.64 2.46 4.61
C VAL A 35 10.40 1.77 5.75
N PHE A 36 11.22 0.76 5.43
CA PHE A 36 12.07 0.09 6.40
C PHE A 36 13.04 1.07 7.08
N ASN A 37 13.77 1.88 6.31
CA ASN A 37 14.76 2.82 6.84
C ASN A 37 14.12 3.85 7.77
N CYS A 38 12.99 4.43 7.39
CA CYS A 38 12.28 5.40 8.22
C CYS A 38 11.80 4.76 9.54
N THR A 39 11.21 3.57 9.46
CA THR A 39 10.73 2.85 10.64
C THR A 39 11.90 2.51 11.58
N GLN A 40 13.00 1.96 11.05
CA GLN A 40 14.19 1.64 11.83
C GLN A 40 14.75 2.87 12.55
N ALA A 41 14.73 4.03 11.91
CA ALA A 41 15.25 5.28 12.48
C ALA A 41 14.38 5.80 13.64
N VAL A 42 13.05 5.67 13.57
CA VAL A 42 12.14 6.23 14.58
C VAL A 42 11.87 5.29 15.77
N VAL A 43 11.93 3.97 15.57
CA VAL A 43 11.62 2.97 16.59
C VAL A 43 12.41 3.14 17.89
N PRO A 44 13.73 3.42 17.90
CA PRO A 44 14.48 3.65 19.15
C PRO A 44 13.95 4.85 19.94
N HIS A 45 13.41 5.86 19.28
CA HIS A 45 12.78 7.02 19.95
C HIS A 45 11.43 6.64 20.55
N MET A 46 10.61 5.89 19.82
CA MET A 46 9.32 5.39 20.31
C MET A 46 9.50 4.48 21.54
N ILE A 47 10.50 3.60 21.54
CA ILE A 47 10.81 2.75 22.71
C ILE A 47 11.18 3.59 23.91
N ARG A 48 12.04 4.59 23.76
CA ARG A 48 12.45 5.47 24.88
C ARG A 48 11.31 6.28 25.46
N GLN A 49 10.33 6.68 24.65
CA GLN A 49 9.14 7.41 25.12
C GLN A 49 8.03 6.51 25.67
N GLY A 50 8.17 5.18 25.56
CA GLY A 50 7.24 4.21 26.12
C GLY A 50 6.06 3.86 25.23
N GLY A 51 6.11 4.14 23.92
CA GLY A 51 5.05 3.76 23.00
C GLY A 51 5.05 4.55 21.70
N GLY A 52 4.14 4.18 20.81
CA GLY A 52 4.00 4.86 19.52
C GLY A 52 3.08 4.11 18.57
N VAL A 53 2.85 4.71 17.40
CA VAL A 53 2.05 4.10 16.34
C VAL A 53 2.79 4.22 15.01
N ILE A 54 2.99 3.09 14.35
CA ILE A 54 3.56 2.99 13.01
C ILE A 54 2.42 2.68 12.05
N LEU A 55 2.19 3.56 11.08
CA LEU A 55 1.17 3.39 10.05
C LEU A 55 1.82 3.44 8.68
N SER A 56 1.71 2.35 7.95
CA SER A 56 2.35 2.19 6.64
C SER A 56 1.33 2.22 5.51
N ALA A 57 1.69 2.88 4.40
CA ALA A 57 0.89 2.90 3.19
C ALA A 57 1.15 1.65 2.33
N SER A 58 0.21 0.70 2.34
CA SER A 58 0.17 -0.40 1.38
C SER A 58 -0.74 -0.04 0.18
N SER A 59 -1.41 -1.01 -0.37
CA SER A 59 -2.41 -0.91 -1.44
C SER A 59 -3.19 -2.21 -1.52
N VAL A 60 -4.41 -2.18 -2.03
CA VAL A 60 -5.15 -3.42 -2.37
C VAL A 60 -4.39 -4.32 -3.33
N VAL A 61 -3.57 -3.76 -4.23
CA VAL A 61 -2.75 -4.57 -5.14
C VAL A 61 -1.64 -5.36 -4.43
N GLY A 62 -1.25 -4.95 -3.23
CA GLY A 62 -0.36 -5.73 -2.37
C GLY A 62 -1.02 -6.98 -1.77
N LEU A 63 -2.34 -7.05 -1.79
CA LEU A 63 -3.13 -8.20 -1.36
C LEU A 63 -3.44 -9.13 -2.54
N ASP A 64 -3.89 -8.58 -3.68
CA ASP A 64 -4.47 -9.34 -4.79
C ASP A 64 -3.59 -9.37 -6.05
N GLY A 65 -2.54 -8.57 -6.10
CA GLY A 65 -1.80 -8.35 -7.33
C GLY A 65 -2.51 -7.40 -8.29
N ASN A 66 -1.81 -7.03 -9.37
CA ASN A 66 -2.38 -6.31 -10.50
C ASN A 66 -1.51 -6.51 -11.74
N PHE A 67 -2.15 -6.52 -12.90
CA PHE A 67 -1.46 -6.69 -14.18
C PHE A 67 -0.44 -5.56 -14.41
N GLY A 68 0.78 -5.95 -14.79
CA GLY A 68 1.83 -5.00 -15.15
C GLY A 68 2.47 -4.24 -13.97
N GLN A 69 2.35 -4.74 -12.73
CA GLN A 69 2.83 -4.06 -11.53
C GLN A 69 3.71 -4.96 -10.63
N THR A 70 4.53 -5.83 -11.21
CA THR A 70 5.35 -6.78 -10.44
C THR A 70 6.17 -6.10 -9.35
N ASN A 71 6.88 -5.03 -9.65
CA ASN A 71 7.68 -4.26 -8.70
C ASN A 71 6.83 -3.56 -7.64
N TYR A 72 5.76 -2.89 -8.05
CA TYR A 72 4.89 -2.17 -7.12
C TYR A 72 4.16 -3.13 -6.17
N VAL A 73 3.59 -4.21 -6.70
CA VAL A 73 2.94 -5.26 -5.91
C VAL A 73 3.91 -5.87 -4.90
N ALA A 74 5.14 -6.20 -5.33
CA ALA A 74 6.18 -6.72 -4.44
C ALA A 74 6.45 -5.77 -3.25
N THR A 75 6.51 -4.45 -3.50
CA THR A 75 6.72 -3.49 -2.41
C THR A 75 5.53 -3.41 -1.47
N LYS A 76 4.31 -3.38 -2.00
CA LYS A 76 3.09 -3.21 -1.18
C LYS A 76 2.76 -4.47 -0.38
N ALA A 77 3.02 -5.65 -0.94
CA ALA A 77 2.98 -6.92 -0.20
C ALA A 77 4.09 -6.99 0.87
N GLY A 78 5.29 -6.54 0.53
CA GLY A 78 6.41 -6.47 1.49
C GLY A 78 6.12 -5.54 2.68
N VAL A 79 5.47 -4.40 2.45
CA VAL A 79 5.03 -3.49 3.52
C VAL A 79 4.04 -4.20 4.47
N ILE A 80 3.09 -4.97 3.94
CA ILE A 80 2.15 -5.78 4.75
C ILE A 80 2.92 -6.79 5.60
N GLY A 81 3.89 -7.50 5.00
CA GLY A 81 4.74 -8.46 5.71
C GLY A 81 5.54 -7.80 6.84
N MET A 82 6.24 -6.69 6.55
CA MET A 82 6.99 -5.94 7.56
C MET A 82 6.10 -5.44 8.70
N THR A 83 4.90 -4.94 8.41
CA THR A 83 3.93 -4.48 9.41
C THR A 83 3.60 -5.58 10.42
N LYS A 84 3.36 -6.81 9.96
CA LYS A 84 3.08 -7.96 10.81
C LYS A 84 4.27 -8.35 11.70
N VAL A 85 5.49 -8.25 11.18
CA VAL A 85 6.71 -8.49 11.95
C VAL A 85 6.87 -7.42 13.03
N TRP A 86 6.77 -6.15 12.66
CA TRP A 86 6.91 -5.03 13.61
C TRP A 86 5.86 -5.05 14.71
N ALA A 87 4.62 -5.44 14.41
CA ALA A 87 3.58 -5.63 15.43
C ALA A 87 4.00 -6.65 16.49
N ARG A 88 4.64 -7.76 16.09
CA ARG A 88 5.12 -8.82 17.00
C ARG A 88 6.35 -8.38 17.81
N GLU A 89 7.30 -7.73 17.16
CA GLU A 89 8.56 -7.33 17.79
C GLU A 89 8.40 -6.14 18.74
N LEU A 90 7.52 -5.19 18.38
CA LEU A 90 7.43 -3.89 19.03
C LEU A 90 6.29 -3.76 20.02
N GLY A 91 5.33 -4.70 20.01
CA GLY A 91 4.17 -4.67 20.91
C GLY A 91 4.54 -4.63 22.39
N LYS A 92 5.59 -5.33 22.80
CA LYS A 92 6.10 -5.32 24.18
C LYS A 92 6.61 -3.94 24.64
N TYR A 93 6.84 -3.01 23.73
CA TYR A 93 7.23 -1.63 24.01
C TYR A 93 6.07 -0.64 23.89
N GLY A 94 4.83 -1.13 23.82
CA GLY A 94 3.66 -0.27 23.65
C GLY A 94 3.54 0.35 22.25
N ILE A 95 4.23 -0.21 21.24
CA ILE A 95 4.18 0.31 19.86
C ILE A 95 3.24 -0.56 19.04
N ARG A 96 2.26 0.08 18.41
CA ARG A 96 1.36 -0.56 17.44
C ARG A 96 1.88 -0.33 16.01
N ALA A 97 1.78 -1.34 15.16
CA ALA A 97 2.14 -1.25 13.75
C ALA A 97 1.01 -1.78 12.89
N ASN A 98 0.44 -0.93 12.02
CA ASN A 98 -0.63 -1.29 11.10
C ASN A 98 -0.36 -0.73 9.70
N ALA A 99 -1.04 -1.26 8.71
CA ALA A 99 -1.00 -0.76 7.34
C ALA A 99 -2.41 -0.35 6.88
N VAL A 100 -2.48 0.62 5.98
CA VAL A 100 -3.70 0.93 5.23
C VAL A 100 -3.50 0.50 3.79
N ALA A 101 -4.48 -0.17 3.23
CA ALA A 101 -4.49 -0.63 1.83
C ALA A 101 -5.61 0.09 1.06
N PRO A 102 -5.34 1.25 0.46
CA PRO A 102 -6.31 1.97 -0.34
C PRO A 102 -6.65 1.23 -1.63
N GLY A 103 -7.91 1.36 -2.06
CA GLY A 103 -8.36 1.08 -3.42
C GLY A 103 -8.14 2.27 -4.37
N PHE A 104 -9.00 2.38 -5.39
CA PHE A 104 -8.95 3.51 -6.31
C PHE A 104 -9.34 4.81 -5.59
N THR A 105 -8.38 5.70 -5.41
CA THR A 105 -8.53 6.97 -4.71
C THR A 105 -8.35 8.13 -5.68
N ALA A 106 -9.29 9.08 -5.67
CA ALA A 106 -9.26 10.27 -6.51
C ALA A 106 -8.16 11.22 -6.04
N THR A 107 -7.05 11.22 -6.78
CA THR A 107 -5.90 12.09 -6.55
C THR A 107 -5.50 12.76 -7.86
N ASP A 108 -4.66 13.77 -7.81
CA ASP A 108 -4.16 14.49 -8.99
C ASP A 108 -3.54 13.56 -10.05
N ILE A 109 -2.97 12.42 -9.63
CA ILE A 109 -2.43 11.40 -10.54
C ILE A 109 -3.52 10.88 -11.50
N LEU A 110 -4.75 10.80 -11.04
CA LEU A 110 -5.87 10.30 -11.82
C LEU A 110 -6.57 11.37 -12.66
N SER A 111 -6.33 12.66 -12.37
CA SER A 111 -6.94 13.77 -13.13
C SER A 111 -6.59 13.77 -14.61
N ALA A 112 -5.43 13.18 -14.97
CA ALA A 112 -4.98 13.04 -16.35
C ALA A 112 -5.51 11.79 -17.05
N MET A 113 -6.27 10.92 -16.37
CA MET A 113 -6.80 9.68 -16.97
C MET A 113 -8.05 9.94 -17.82
N PRO A 114 -8.22 9.20 -18.93
CA PRO A 114 -9.44 9.27 -19.72
C PRO A 114 -10.68 8.94 -18.89
N GLN A 115 -11.79 9.68 -19.08
CA GLN A 115 -13.04 9.50 -18.33
C GLN A 115 -13.53 8.04 -18.36
N LYS A 116 -13.42 7.36 -19.50
CA LYS A 116 -13.79 5.94 -19.64
C LYS A 116 -13.05 5.02 -18.66
N VAL A 117 -11.78 5.32 -18.34
CA VAL A 117 -10.99 4.55 -17.37
C VAL A 117 -11.50 4.80 -15.95
N ILE A 118 -11.77 6.06 -15.62
CA ILE A 118 -12.35 6.46 -14.34
C ILE A 118 -13.72 5.82 -14.13
N ASP A 119 -14.58 5.81 -15.14
CA ASP A 119 -15.90 5.18 -15.08
C ASP A 119 -15.78 3.65 -14.90
N GLY A 120 -14.80 3.02 -15.55
CA GLY A 120 -14.48 1.61 -15.34
C GLY A 120 -14.00 1.31 -13.91
N MET A 121 -13.22 2.20 -13.31
CA MET A 121 -12.80 2.06 -11.90
C MET A 121 -13.99 2.16 -10.94
N LYS A 122 -14.88 3.14 -11.14
CA LYS A 122 -16.11 3.29 -10.36
C LYS A 122 -17.02 2.07 -10.49
N ALA A 123 -17.22 1.57 -11.70
CA ALA A 123 -18.06 0.40 -11.96
C ALA A 123 -17.56 -0.88 -11.29
N ARG A 124 -16.24 -1.00 -11.08
CA ARG A 124 -15.62 -2.12 -10.35
C ARG A 124 -15.69 -1.97 -8.84
N THR A 125 -15.98 -0.79 -8.33
CA THR A 125 -16.06 -0.51 -6.89
C THR A 125 -17.52 -0.68 -6.43
N PRO A 126 -17.85 -1.62 -5.54
CA PRO A 126 -19.21 -1.86 -5.07
C PRO A 126 -19.93 -0.61 -4.54
N LEU A 127 -19.21 0.31 -3.87
CA LEU A 127 -19.79 1.58 -3.44
C LEU A 127 -20.05 2.58 -4.61
N GLY A 128 -19.78 2.21 -5.86
CA GLY A 128 -20.10 3.00 -7.06
C GLY A 128 -19.32 4.29 -7.24
N ARG A 129 -18.30 4.52 -6.42
CA ARG A 129 -17.45 5.71 -6.46
C ARG A 129 -15.99 5.37 -6.22
N MET A 130 -15.12 6.29 -6.56
CA MET A 130 -13.73 6.26 -6.10
C MET A 130 -13.66 6.76 -4.64
N GLY A 131 -12.71 6.26 -3.89
CA GLY A 131 -12.37 6.83 -2.59
C GLY A 131 -11.89 8.27 -2.75
N GLN A 132 -12.13 9.10 -1.75
CA GLN A 132 -11.55 10.43 -1.63
C GLN A 132 -10.32 10.36 -0.70
N PRO A 133 -9.35 11.27 -0.79
CA PRO A 133 -8.23 11.33 0.15
C PRO A 133 -8.68 11.30 1.61
N GLU A 134 -9.83 11.92 1.93
CA GLU A 134 -10.42 11.94 3.27
C GLU A 134 -10.86 10.57 3.74
N ASP A 135 -11.35 9.69 2.85
CA ASP A 135 -11.69 8.30 3.21
C ASP A 135 -10.45 7.57 3.77
N ILE A 136 -9.29 7.81 3.14
CA ILE A 136 -8.02 7.21 3.56
C ILE A 136 -7.49 7.88 4.82
N ALA A 137 -7.57 9.22 4.90
CA ALA A 137 -7.12 9.97 6.08
C ALA A 137 -7.90 9.58 7.34
N ASN A 138 -9.22 9.36 7.24
CA ASN A 138 -10.04 8.92 8.35
C ASN A 138 -9.64 7.53 8.88
N ALA A 139 -9.24 6.61 8.00
CA ALA A 139 -8.71 5.31 8.40
C ALA A 139 -7.38 5.45 9.16
N TYR A 140 -6.48 6.31 8.68
CA TYR A 140 -5.25 6.62 9.40
C TYR A 140 -5.52 7.27 10.75
N LEU A 141 -6.45 8.22 10.83
CA LEU A 141 -6.83 8.90 12.07
C LEU A 141 -7.34 7.89 13.11
N PHE A 142 -8.24 7.00 12.72
CA PHE A 142 -8.74 5.92 13.58
C PHE A 142 -7.60 5.02 14.07
N LEU A 143 -6.75 4.52 13.18
CA LEU A 143 -5.64 3.64 13.55
C LEU A 143 -4.58 4.35 14.41
N ALA A 144 -4.45 5.66 14.29
CA ALA A 144 -3.53 6.46 15.11
C ALA A 144 -4.06 6.72 16.53
N SER A 145 -5.38 6.73 16.70
CA SER A 145 -6.05 7.07 17.97
C SER A 145 -6.04 5.92 18.99
N ASP A 146 -6.41 6.24 20.23
CA ASP A 146 -6.56 5.27 21.33
C ASP A 146 -7.75 4.33 21.09
N GLU A 147 -8.71 4.69 20.25
CA GLU A 147 -9.82 3.81 19.86
C GLU A 147 -9.33 2.53 19.17
N ALA A 148 -8.15 2.57 18.54
CA ALA A 148 -7.47 1.43 17.96
C ALA A 148 -6.40 0.80 18.87
N SER A 149 -6.46 1.03 20.20
CA SER A 149 -5.43 0.61 21.16
C SER A 149 -5.16 -0.90 21.20
N PHE A 150 -6.11 -1.72 20.75
CA PHE A 150 -5.96 -3.19 20.68
C PHE A 150 -5.80 -3.71 19.25
N ILE A 151 -5.51 -2.83 18.28
CA ILE A 151 -5.31 -3.17 16.87
C ILE A 151 -3.83 -3.01 16.52
N THR A 152 -3.16 -4.13 16.20
CA THR A 152 -1.77 -4.15 15.72
C THR A 152 -1.55 -5.34 14.77
N GLY A 153 -0.71 -5.17 13.76
CA GLY A 153 -0.44 -6.18 12.72
C GLY A 153 -1.51 -6.25 11.62
N GLU A 154 -2.49 -5.34 11.65
CA GLU A 154 -3.62 -5.33 10.72
C GLU A 154 -3.26 -4.57 9.43
N THR A 155 -3.92 -4.98 8.35
CA THR A 155 -3.95 -4.26 7.08
C THR A 155 -5.37 -3.86 6.77
N LEU A 156 -5.72 -2.62 7.12
CA LEU A 156 -7.06 -2.09 6.91
C LEU A 156 -7.27 -1.72 5.43
N ARG A 157 -8.18 -2.41 4.77
CA ARG A 157 -8.60 -2.05 3.42
C ARG A 157 -9.55 -0.86 3.45
N VAL A 158 -9.31 0.12 2.58
CA VAL A 158 -10.16 1.29 2.38
C VAL A 158 -10.39 1.42 0.88
N ASP A 159 -11.26 0.59 0.34
CA ASP A 159 -11.34 0.33 -1.10
C ASP A 159 -12.77 0.32 -1.66
N GLY A 160 -13.76 0.64 -0.84
CA GLY A 160 -15.17 0.63 -1.27
C GLY A 160 -15.69 -0.75 -1.68
N GLY A 161 -15.04 -1.83 -1.23
CA GLY A 161 -15.39 -3.20 -1.54
C GLY A 161 -14.75 -3.70 -2.85
N LEU A 162 -13.77 -3.00 -3.42
CA LEU A 162 -13.10 -3.39 -4.67
C LEU A 162 -12.50 -4.80 -4.59
N VAL A 163 -11.91 -5.13 -3.43
CA VAL A 163 -11.39 -6.45 -3.11
C VAL A 163 -12.26 -7.03 -2.01
N VAL A 164 -13.32 -7.71 -2.38
CA VAL A 164 -14.13 -8.49 -1.44
C VAL A 164 -13.50 -9.86 -1.37
N GLY A 165 -13.07 -10.26 -0.18
CA GLY A 165 -12.28 -11.46 0.05
C GLY A 165 -12.81 -12.72 -0.65
N THR A 166 -11.89 -13.43 -1.21
CA THR A 166 -12.04 -14.82 -1.64
C THR A 166 -11.83 -15.74 -0.45
#